data_8bacd3f11f13e27e2cdefc7d89d96b0a
#
_entry.id   8bacd3f11f13e27e2cdefc7d89d96b0a
#
_cell.length_a   1.000
_cell.length_b   1.000
_cell.length_c   1.000
_cell.angle_alpha   90.00
_cell.angle_beta   90.00
_cell.angle_gamma   90.00
#
_symmetry.space_group_name_H-M   'P 1'
#
loop_
_entity.id
_entity.type
_entity.pdbx_description
1 polymer ?
#
loop_
_entity_poly.entity_id
_entity_poly.type
_entity_poly.pdbx_seq_one_letter_code
_entity_poly.pdbx_strand_id
1 'polypeptide(L)'
;MGKTIGIDLGTTNSCVSVFEGGEPKVIVNADGDRTTPSVVAFKKGDILVGKTAKHQSVTNPDTISSIKRLMGTNKKVKANGKEYSPEEVSAMILGDLKKTAEAYLGEKVTSAVITVPAYFNDA
;
A
#
# COMPACT_ATOMS: atom_id res chain seq x y z
N MET A 1 18.14 -16.24 -0.89
CA MET A 1 18.24 -14.86 -1.36
C MET A 1 16.87 -14.26 -1.55
N GLY A 2 16.76 -12.99 -1.27
CA GLY A 2 15.49 -12.30 -1.46
C GLY A 2 15.21 -11.93 -2.91
N LYS A 3 13.96 -11.60 -3.19
CA LYS A 3 13.52 -11.17 -4.50
C LYS A 3 13.30 -9.67 -4.54
N THR A 4 13.35 -9.11 -5.75
CA THR A 4 13.00 -7.71 -5.98
C THR A 4 11.62 -7.66 -6.62
N ILE A 5 10.77 -6.77 -6.11
CA ILE A 5 9.42 -6.59 -6.62
C ILE A 5 9.25 -5.17 -7.15
N GLY A 6 8.25 -4.97 -8.00
CA GLY A 6 7.84 -3.65 -8.43
C GLY A 6 6.54 -3.27 -7.76
N ILE A 7 6.44 -2.02 -7.30
CA ILE A 7 5.22 -1.50 -6.68
C ILE A 7 4.83 -0.21 -7.38
N ASP A 8 3.57 -0.16 -7.81
CA ASP A 8 2.97 1.07 -8.30
C ASP A 8 2.00 1.57 -7.23
N LEU A 9 2.42 2.59 -6.49
CA LEU A 9 1.61 3.18 -5.44
C LEU A 9 0.72 4.25 -6.05
N GLY A 10 -0.48 3.87 -6.43
CA GLY A 10 -1.43 4.78 -7.03
C GLY A 10 -2.27 5.54 -6.01
N THR A 11 -2.94 6.59 -6.46
CA THR A 11 -3.80 7.40 -5.59
C THR A 11 -5.02 6.59 -5.11
N THR A 12 -5.64 5.86 -6.02
CA THR A 12 -6.84 5.09 -5.72
C THR A 12 -6.54 3.61 -5.50
N ASN A 13 -5.66 3.04 -6.33
CA ASN A 13 -5.30 1.63 -6.27
C ASN A 13 -3.79 1.48 -6.42
N SER A 14 -3.26 0.44 -5.80
CA SER A 14 -1.86 0.09 -5.90
C SER A 14 -1.74 -1.33 -6.45
N CYS A 15 -0.60 -1.66 -7.04
CA CYS A 15 -0.35 -3.03 -7.47
C CYS A 15 1.11 -3.42 -7.22
N VAL A 16 1.35 -4.72 -7.18
CA VAL A 16 2.68 -5.27 -6.99
C VAL A 16 2.96 -6.29 -8.08
N SER A 17 4.19 -6.30 -8.56
CA SER A 17 4.61 -7.20 -9.63
C SER A 17 5.97 -7.81 -9.34
N VAL A 18 6.24 -8.93 -10.01
CA VAL A 18 7.57 -9.56 -9.98
C VAL A 18 8.02 -9.77 -11.42
N PHE A 19 9.32 -9.95 -11.60
CA PHE A 19 9.87 -10.35 -12.89
C PHE A 19 9.97 -11.87 -12.95
N GLU A 20 9.27 -12.46 -13.89
CA GLU A 20 9.35 -13.90 -14.14
C GLU A 20 9.57 -14.11 -15.64
N GLY A 21 10.59 -14.88 -15.98
CA GLY A 21 10.90 -15.12 -17.39
C GLY A 21 11.30 -13.86 -18.16
N GLY A 22 11.83 -12.85 -17.45
CA GLY A 22 12.23 -11.59 -18.06
C GLY A 22 11.10 -10.59 -18.27
N GLU A 23 9.90 -10.90 -17.80
CA GLU A 23 8.74 -10.02 -17.93
C GLU A 23 8.11 -9.69 -16.60
N PRO A 24 7.56 -8.47 -16.44
CA PRO A 24 6.84 -8.14 -15.22
C PRO A 24 5.50 -8.88 -15.19
N LYS A 25 5.17 -9.40 -14.02
CA LYS A 25 3.92 -10.12 -13.80
C LYS A 25 3.24 -9.56 -12.56
N VAL A 26 2.02 -9.05 -12.73
CA VAL A 26 1.24 -8.52 -11.62
C VAL A 26 0.80 -9.67 -10.71
N ILE A 27 1.00 -9.49 -9.41
CA ILE A 27 0.64 -10.50 -8.42
C ILE A 27 -0.80 -10.26 -7.98
N VAL A 28 -1.58 -11.36 -7.94
CA VAL A 28 -2.94 -11.35 -7.42
C VAL A 28 -2.88 -11.34 -5.89
N ASN A 29 -3.64 -10.47 -5.24
CA ASN A 29 -3.66 -10.38 -3.79
C ASN A 29 -4.56 -11.43 -3.14
N ALA A 30 -4.66 -11.39 -1.81
CA ALA A 30 -5.46 -12.36 -1.06
C ALA A 30 -6.95 -12.32 -1.40
N ASP A 31 -7.44 -11.21 -1.93
CA ASP A 31 -8.83 -11.04 -2.35
C ASP A 31 -9.08 -11.52 -3.79
N GLY A 32 -8.04 -12.00 -4.47
CA GLY A 32 -8.17 -12.46 -5.85
C GLY A 32 -8.08 -11.34 -6.87
N ASP A 33 -7.67 -10.15 -6.47
CA ASP A 33 -7.60 -8.97 -7.34
C ASP A 33 -6.16 -8.63 -7.71
N ARG A 34 -5.99 -8.05 -8.89
CA ARG A 34 -4.67 -7.59 -9.36
C ARG A 34 -4.29 -6.22 -8.80
N THR A 35 -5.25 -5.50 -8.27
CA THR A 35 -5.00 -4.22 -7.63
C THR A 35 -5.48 -4.24 -6.19
N THR A 36 -4.84 -3.43 -5.35
CA THR A 36 -5.21 -3.28 -3.95
C THR A 36 -5.62 -1.83 -3.76
N PRO A 37 -6.84 -1.58 -3.28
CA PRO A 37 -7.24 -0.20 -2.97
C PRO A 37 -6.24 0.46 -2.04
N SER A 38 -5.85 1.70 -2.34
CA SER A 38 -4.89 2.46 -1.52
C SER A 38 -5.62 3.07 -0.33
N VAL A 39 -6.18 2.22 0.51
CA VAL A 39 -7.01 2.58 1.65
C VAL A 39 -6.51 1.87 2.90
N VAL A 40 -6.44 2.60 4.01
CA VAL A 40 -6.05 2.06 5.31
C VAL A 40 -7.15 2.39 6.31
N ALA A 41 -7.55 1.40 7.09
CA ALA A 41 -8.55 1.60 8.15
C ALA A 41 -8.03 1.05 9.47
N PHE A 42 -8.39 1.72 10.56
CA PHE A 42 -8.03 1.29 11.91
C PHE A 42 -9.29 0.81 12.60
N LYS A 43 -9.29 -0.43 13.04
CA LYS A 43 -10.45 -1.03 13.69
C LYS A 43 -10.01 -1.87 14.87
N LYS A 44 -10.42 -1.48 16.07
CA LYS A 44 -10.14 -2.23 17.32
C LYS A 44 -8.66 -2.61 17.48
N GLY A 45 -7.77 -1.66 17.18
CA GLY A 45 -6.34 -1.89 17.30
C GLY A 45 -5.70 -2.57 16.10
N ASP A 46 -6.49 -3.04 15.14
CA ASP A 46 -5.97 -3.64 13.92
C ASP A 46 -5.87 -2.62 12.80
N ILE A 47 -4.91 -2.84 11.91
CA ILE A 47 -4.74 -2.02 10.73
C ILE A 47 -5.19 -2.85 9.52
N LEU A 48 -6.18 -2.34 8.80
CA LEU A 48 -6.69 -2.98 7.60
C LEU A 48 -6.21 -2.20 6.39
N VAL A 49 -5.84 -2.92 5.32
CA VAL A 49 -5.36 -2.31 4.08
C VAL A 49 -6.09 -2.93 2.91
N GLY A 50 -6.42 -2.12 1.92
CA GLY A 50 -6.99 -2.61 0.68
C GLY A 50 -8.51 -2.70 0.70
N LYS A 51 -9.04 -3.76 0.10
CA LYS A 51 -10.49 -3.93 -0.08
C LYS A 51 -11.26 -3.93 1.23
N THR A 52 -10.72 -4.59 2.24
CA THR A 52 -11.34 -4.64 3.57
C THR A 52 -11.43 -3.23 4.17
N ALA A 53 -10.35 -2.45 4.04
CA ALA A 53 -10.33 -1.07 4.51
C ALA A 53 -11.31 -0.20 3.73
N LYS A 54 -11.39 -0.40 2.42
CA LYS A 54 -12.31 0.37 1.58
C LYS A 54 -13.76 0.14 1.99
N HIS A 55 -14.11 -1.10 2.34
CA HIS A 55 -15.45 -1.41 2.82
C HIS A 55 -15.76 -0.72 4.16
N GLN A 56 -14.74 -0.47 4.97
CA GLN A 56 -14.91 0.26 6.24
C GLN A 56 -15.21 1.73 6.04
N SER A 57 -14.89 2.30 4.87
CA SER A 57 -15.04 3.74 4.64
C SER A 57 -16.48 4.25 4.79
N VAL A 58 -17.46 3.37 4.63
CA VAL A 58 -18.89 3.72 4.76
C VAL A 58 -19.27 4.00 6.23
N THR A 59 -18.70 3.24 7.16
CA THR A 59 -19.12 3.29 8.58
C THR A 59 -18.00 3.63 9.55
N ASN A 60 -16.74 3.52 9.13
CA ASN A 60 -15.60 3.74 10.02
C ASN A 60 -14.89 5.07 9.69
N PRO A 61 -14.98 6.07 10.58
CA PRO A 61 -14.32 7.36 10.33
C PRO A 61 -12.78 7.27 10.39
N ASP A 62 -12.23 6.21 10.96
CA ASP A 62 -10.78 6.00 11.01
C ASP A 62 -10.28 5.31 9.75
N THR A 63 -10.81 5.68 8.59
CA THR A 63 -10.42 5.15 7.30
C THR A 63 -9.75 6.27 6.49
N ILE A 64 -8.57 5.99 5.96
CA ILE A 64 -7.78 6.94 5.19
C ILE A 64 -7.68 6.45 3.76
N SER A 65 -8.06 7.31 2.81
CA SER A 65 -7.94 7.02 1.38
C SER A 65 -7.20 8.14 0.67
N SER A 66 -6.71 7.85 -0.54
CA SER A 66 -6.04 8.85 -1.39
C SER A 66 -4.89 9.57 -0.71
N ILE A 67 -4.17 8.89 0.17
CA ILE A 67 -3.07 9.49 0.93
C ILE A 67 -1.94 9.99 0.02
N LYS A 68 -1.82 9.41 -1.17
CA LYS A 68 -0.80 9.82 -2.13
C LYS A 68 -0.89 11.30 -2.48
N ARG A 69 -2.09 11.87 -2.42
CA ARG A 69 -2.29 13.30 -2.70
C ARG A 69 -1.65 14.21 -1.66
N LEU A 70 -1.39 13.70 -0.47
CA LEU A 70 -0.77 14.45 0.62
C LEU A 70 0.73 14.24 0.71
N MET A 71 1.29 13.33 -0.09
CA MET A 71 2.73 13.08 -0.10
C MET A 71 3.47 14.33 -0.53
N GLY A 72 4.59 14.60 0.15
CA GLY A 72 5.36 15.80 -0.10
C GLY A 72 4.83 17.04 0.60
N THR A 73 3.77 16.92 1.39
CA THR A 73 3.21 18.03 2.17
C THR A 73 3.50 17.83 3.65
N ASN A 74 3.23 18.86 4.46
CA ASN A 74 3.36 18.80 5.91
C ASN A 74 2.04 18.40 6.58
N LYS A 75 1.03 18.07 5.80
CA LYS A 75 -0.27 17.71 6.34
C LYS A 75 -0.21 16.33 6.98
N LYS A 76 -0.94 16.17 8.07
CA LYS A 76 -1.08 14.89 8.75
C LYS A 76 -2.55 14.49 8.76
N VAL A 77 -2.79 13.19 8.84
CA VAL A 77 -4.15 12.66 8.94
C VAL A 77 -4.36 12.12 10.34
N LYS A 78 -5.59 12.25 10.83
CA LYS A 78 -5.96 11.74 12.15
C LYS A 78 -6.77 10.47 11.99
N ALA A 79 -6.39 9.44 12.72
CA ALA A 79 -7.12 8.20 12.77
C ALA A 79 -6.79 7.49 14.08
N ASN A 80 -7.76 6.77 14.61
CA ASN A 80 -7.56 5.96 15.81
C ASN A 80 -6.96 6.76 16.98
N GLY A 81 -7.34 8.04 17.09
CA GLY A 81 -6.85 8.91 18.17
C GLY A 81 -5.42 9.38 18.04
N LYS A 82 -4.79 9.15 16.89
CA LYS A 82 -3.40 9.53 16.63
C LYS A 82 -3.28 10.27 15.30
N GLU A 83 -2.16 10.99 15.16
CA GLU A 83 -1.83 11.64 13.90
C GLU A 83 -0.78 10.83 13.16
N TYR A 84 -0.95 10.69 11.85
CA TYR A 84 -0.03 9.96 10.98
C TYR A 84 0.40 10.86 9.83
N SER A 85 1.68 10.79 9.47
CA SER A 85 2.14 11.45 8.26
C SER A 85 1.70 10.66 7.04
N PRO A 86 1.61 11.28 5.85
CA PRO A 86 1.32 10.54 4.63
C PRO A 86 2.31 9.40 4.39
N GLU A 87 3.57 9.59 4.74
CA GLU A 87 4.62 8.57 4.60
C GLU A 87 4.35 7.36 5.48
N GLU A 88 3.87 7.58 6.70
CA GLU A 88 3.54 6.49 7.61
C GLU A 88 2.37 5.66 7.08
N VAL A 89 1.34 6.32 6.56
CA VAL A 89 0.19 5.62 5.98
C VAL A 89 0.59 4.87 4.72
N SER A 90 1.40 5.50 3.88
CA SER A 90 1.92 4.84 2.67
C SER A 90 2.75 3.60 3.02
N ALA A 91 3.53 3.67 4.09
CA ALA A 91 4.32 2.52 4.56
C ALA A 91 3.42 1.35 4.96
N MET A 92 2.24 1.61 5.51
CA MET A 92 1.27 0.56 5.84
C MET A 92 0.78 -0.15 4.58
N ILE A 93 0.50 0.62 3.53
CA ILE A 93 0.08 0.06 2.23
C ILE A 93 1.22 -0.75 1.63
N LEU A 94 2.42 -0.22 1.63
CA LEU A 94 3.59 -0.91 1.10
C LEU A 94 3.87 -2.21 1.85
N GLY A 95 3.68 -2.21 3.17
CA GLY A 95 3.86 -3.40 3.99
C GLY A 95 2.87 -4.50 3.61
N ASP A 96 1.63 -4.14 3.31
CA ASP A 96 0.62 -5.09 2.87
C ASP A 96 0.98 -5.68 1.49
N LEU A 97 1.43 -4.84 0.57
CA LEU A 97 1.84 -5.29 -0.76
C LEU A 97 3.06 -6.20 -0.67
N LYS A 98 3.97 -5.91 0.23
CA LYS A 98 5.14 -6.77 0.48
C LYS A 98 4.68 -8.16 0.96
N LYS A 99 3.72 -8.22 1.88
CA LYS A 99 3.18 -9.49 2.36
C LYS A 99 2.54 -10.28 1.25
N THR A 100 1.80 -9.60 0.37
CA THR A 100 1.18 -10.23 -0.80
C THR A 100 2.26 -10.86 -1.69
N ALA A 101 3.33 -10.14 -1.95
CA ALA A 101 4.42 -10.64 -2.79
C ALA A 101 5.13 -11.82 -2.12
N GLU A 102 5.39 -11.73 -0.83
CA GLU A 102 6.05 -12.82 -0.11
C GLU A 102 5.22 -14.09 -0.08
N ALA A 103 3.90 -13.95 0.05
CA ALA A 103 2.99 -15.09 0.02
C ALA A 103 2.99 -15.75 -1.37
N TYR A 104 3.02 -14.94 -2.42
CA TYR A 104 3.08 -15.46 -3.80
C TYR A 104 4.39 -16.18 -4.08
N LEU A 105 5.51 -15.56 -3.70
CA LEU A 105 6.84 -16.08 -4.01
C LEU A 105 7.28 -17.21 -3.09
N GLY A 106 6.72 -17.29 -1.90
CA GLY A 106 7.14 -18.25 -0.89
C GLY A 106 8.50 -17.92 -0.28
N GLU A 107 8.98 -16.69 -0.42
CA GLU A 107 10.25 -16.26 0.14
C GLU A 107 10.22 -14.78 0.47
N LYS A 108 11.22 -14.33 1.21
CA LYS A 108 11.28 -12.92 1.63
C LYS A 108 11.61 -12.00 0.46
N VAL A 109 10.98 -10.83 0.47
CA VAL A 109 11.28 -9.75 -0.44
C VAL A 109 12.29 -8.82 0.25
N THR A 110 13.42 -8.57 -0.40
CA THR A 110 14.49 -7.77 0.16
C THR A 110 14.63 -6.39 -0.49
N SER A 111 14.01 -6.19 -1.64
CA SER A 111 14.06 -4.89 -2.30
C SER A 111 12.83 -4.69 -3.16
N ALA A 112 12.51 -3.42 -3.42
CA ALA A 112 11.38 -3.06 -4.24
C ALA A 112 11.71 -1.82 -5.05
N VAL A 113 11.21 -1.79 -6.29
CA VAL A 113 11.23 -0.58 -7.11
C VAL A 113 9.83 0.03 -7.01
N ILE A 114 9.75 1.24 -6.48
CA ILE A 114 8.47 1.91 -6.24
C ILE A 114 8.30 3.06 -7.22
N THR A 115 7.19 3.05 -7.94
CA THR A 115 6.85 4.14 -8.83
C THR A 115 6.16 5.24 -8.03
N VAL A 116 6.68 6.44 -8.10
CA VAL A 116 6.13 7.59 -7.40
C VAL A 116 5.92 8.75 -8.37
N PRO A 117 4.96 9.64 -8.09
CA PRO A 117 4.72 10.77 -8.98
C PRO A 117 5.85 11.80 -8.88
N ALA A 118 6.01 12.60 -9.95
CA ALA A 118 7.07 13.59 -10.03
C ALA A 118 6.95 14.70 -8.98
N TYR A 119 5.75 14.92 -8.42
CA TYR A 119 5.56 15.94 -7.40
C TYR A 119 5.96 15.47 -5.98
N PHE A 120 6.34 14.22 -5.82
CA PHE A 120 6.94 13.78 -4.55
C PHE A 120 8.26 14.51 -4.43
N ASN A 121 8.50 15.18 -3.31
CA ASN A 121 9.77 15.85 -3.13
C ASN A 121 10.83 14.86 -2.66
N ASP A 122 12.09 15.30 -2.73
CA ASP A 122 13.22 14.44 -2.40
C ASP A 122 13.51 14.38 -0.89
N ALA A 123 12.72 15.07 -0.12
CA ALA A 123 12.92 15.12 1.32
C ALA A 123 12.38 13.88 2.00
#